data_28f0d14f31b91a769c1dc326706cb09e
#
_entry.id   28f0d14f31b91a769c1dc326706cb09e
#
_cell.length_a   1.000
_cell.length_b   1.000
_cell.length_c   1.000
_cell.angle_alpha   90.00
_cell.angle_beta   90.00
_cell.angle_gamma   90.00
#
_symmetry.space_group_name_H-M   'P 1'
#
loop_
_entity.id
_entity.type
_entity.pdbx_description
1 polymer ?
#
loop_
_entity_poly.entity_id
_entity_poly.type
_entity_poly.pdbx_seq_one_letter_code
_entity_poly.pdbx_strand_id
1 'polypeptide(L)'
;MEFERAMPSNPHAIFTSMFFDDLKGIIDSEFPLRHDPARGPLKYGTAGFRSDARLLPPVAARVSMIAALRSVYCQGKRAEGGDNAPCTVGIMITASHNPYMDNGFKIIDADGEMLVASWEEWCTRAANALSGSDLERVMMDCLAHDPSAFQPKPYTCCQVHFSRDTRPSGKEIARAGLRTLHVLRNTNTKLYPPISTPCMHFAIAKANKLGLADASEYASYCGELLAAFEEMYSFASAISKLCEKGDDQQQLVVDCANGIGALMLKDLIRASTQKSGFAALSTLFELHLVDCNFEDEMKLNTKCGADHAKQHAAPSAAMSEWPSTCSSSATPSAAHFYSLDGDADRVVAFFYDPIRSPEWVLLDGDRISVLYAMLLHKWLGEEQMKALDVAVVQTAYANGASSEFLDKQLHMQVYTAATGVKNLHPVARARDVGIYFEANGHGTVLISEKVISEAAATASEKAALLAAMRRLVSQCCGDAIADILMCEIALKALNMTFQDWADLYVDRPCKLMKVTVAHCDRITNTPDECRALSPAGMQDEIDAVVSSALSRCEAARAFVRPSGTEPVVRVYAEATDPLVCESLSAEIAKIVEAYCS
;
A
#
# COMPACT_ATOMS: atom_id res chain seq x y z
N MET A 1 33.18 33.54 5.70
CA MET A 1 34.11 32.38 5.66
C MET A 1 33.42 31.32 4.86
N GLU A 2 33.73 31.26 3.58
CA GLU A 2 33.29 30.19 2.69
C GLU A 2 34.02 28.91 3.11
N PHE A 3 33.25 27.91 3.57
CA PHE A 3 33.79 26.59 3.74
C PHE A 3 33.97 25.99 2.35
N GLU A 4 35.18 26.06 1.79
CA GLU A 4 35.62 25.13 0.75
C GLU A 4 35.56 23.71 1.34
N ARG A 5 34.43 23.01 1.12
CA ARG A 5 34.33 21.58 1.42
C ARG A 5 35.23 20.84 0.42
N ALA A 6 36.40 20.42 0.86
CA ALA A 6 37.33 19.64 0.05
C ALA A 6 36.63 18.35 -0.40
N MET A 7 36.45 18.19 -1.69
CA MET A 7 35.99 16.93 -2.30
C MET A 7 37.00 15.82 -2.03
N PRO A 8 36.55 14.59 -1.72
CA PRO A 8 37.46 13.48 -1.47
C PRO A 8 38.29 13.18 -2.72
N SER A 9 39.62 13.22 -2.58
CA SER A 9 40.57 12.84 -3.63
C SER A 9 40.69 11.32 -3.86
N ASN A 10 39.75 10.54 -3.31
CA ASN A 10 39.80 9.09 -3.36
C ASN A 10 39.29 8.56 -4.71
N PRO A 11 40.07 7.72 -5.45
CA PRO A 11 39.64 7.16 -6.73
C PRO A 11 38.40 6.26 -6.66
N HIS A 12 37.99 5.84 -5.47
CA HIS A 12 36.78 5.04 -5.23
C HIS A 12 35.52 5.90 -4.92
N ALA A 13 35.64 7.23 -4.88
CA ALA A 13 34.50 8.10 -4.65
C ALA A 13 33.53 8.05 -5.84
N ILE A 14 32.25 7.74 -5.56
CA ILE A 14 31.17 7.76 -6.57
C ILE A 14 30.81 9.21 -6.91
N PHE A 15 30.82 10.11 -5.92
CA PHE A 15 30.44 11.51 -6.04
C PHE A 15 31.71 12.39 -6.10
N THR A 16 32.16 12.72 -7.30
CA THR A 16 33.36 13.52 -7.57
C THR A 16 32.97 14.90 -8.12
N SER A 17 33.90 15.86 -8.18
CA SER A 17 33.63 17.16 -8.81
C SER A 17 33.22 17.03 -10.27
N MET A 18 33.88 16.18 -11.04
CA MET A 18 33.53 15.90 -12.44
C MET A 18 32.11 15.33 -12.59
N PHE A 19 31.70 14.44 -11.67
CA PHE A 19 30.30 13.96 -11.63
C PHE A 19 29.31 15.10 -11.45
N PHE A 20 29.56 16.02 -10.51
CA PHE A 20 28.64 17.14 -10.28
C PHE A 20 28.56 18.09 -11.46
N ASP A 21 29.66 18.32 -12.20
CA ASP A 21 29.66 19.15 -13.40
C ASP A 21 28.83 18.52 -14.53
N ASP A 22 28.97 17.21 -14.76
CA ASP A 22 28.15 16.47 -15.72
C ASP A 22 26.66 16.46 -15.30
N LEU A 23 26.37 16.23 -14.01
CA LEU A 23 25.01 16.25 -13.49
C LEU A 23 24.34 17.60 -13.68
N LYS A 24 25.03 18.71 -13.34
CA LYS A 24 24.52 20.08 -13.54
C LYS A 24 24.17 20.32 -15.01
N GLY A 25 25.06 19.92 -15.92
CA GLY A 25 24.84 20.04 -17.36
C GLY A 25 23.56 19.33 -17.81
N ILE A 26 23.31 18.10 -17.35
CA ILE A 26 22.12 17.32 -17.70
C ILE A 26 20.86 17.94 -17.07
N ILE A 27 20.89 18.29 -15.79
CA ILE A 27 19.74 18.84 -15.10
C ILE A 27 19.29 20.14 -15.73
N ASP A 28 20.22 21.04 -16.05
CA ASP A 28 19.90 22.38 -16.57
C ASP A 28 19.52 22.36 -18.06
N SER A 29 20.08 21.44 -18.86
CA SER A 29 19.80 21.37 -20.29
C SER A 29 18.70 20.39 -20.70
N GLU A 30 18.67 19.18 -20.10
CA GLU A 30 17.73 18.12 -20.52
C GLU A 30 16.47 18.09 -19.64
N PHE A 31 16.57 18.47 -18.35
CA PHE A 31 15.48 18.38 -17.38
C PHE A 31 15.25 19.67 -16.59
N PRO A 32 15.11 20.84 -17.25
CA PRO A 32 14.83 22.08 -16.55
C PRO A 32 13.48 22.02 -15.83
N LEU A 33 13.43 22.44 -14.57
CA LEU A 33 12.16 22.62 -13.85
C LEU A 33 11.48 23.90 -14.36
N ARG A 34 10.23 23.75 -14.79
CA ARG A 34 9.37 24.89 -15.06
C ARG A 34 8.68 25.28 -13.75
N HIS A 35 9.04 26.43 -13.23
CA HIS A 35 8.40 26.99 -12.05
C HIS A 35 6.93 27.30 -12.39
N ASP A 36 5.99 26.62 -11.73
CA ASP A 36 4.58 26.97 -11.76
C ASP A 36 4.19 27.57 -10.39
N PRO A 37 4.09 28.91 -10.27
CA PRO A 37 3.77 29.55 -9.01
C PRO A 37 2.40 29.14 -8.44
N ALA A 38 1.50 28.65 -9.29
CA ALA A 38 0.14 28.28 -8.90
C ALA A 38 0.09 26.92 -8.16
N ARG A 39 1.10 26.06 -8.29
CA ARG A 39 1.09 24.70 -7.72
C ARG A 39 1.83 24.51 -6.41
N GLY A 40 2.62 25.47 -6.00
CA GLY A 40 3.50 25.35 -4.83
C GLY A 40 4.56 24.24 -4.98
N PRO A 41 5.40 24.03 -3.96
CA PRO A 41 6.44 23.01 -4.00
C PRO A 41 5.84 21.61 -3.91
N LEU A 42 6.43 20.64 -4.68
CA LEU A 42 6.09 19.23 -4.58
C LEU A 42 6.60 18.68 -3.25
N LYS A 43 5.78 17.83 -2.61
CA LYS A 43 6.14 17.15 -1.36
C LYS A 43 6.12 15.63 -1.58
N TYR A 44 7.04 14.94 -0.94
CA TYR A 44 6.98 13.48 -0.85
C TYR A 44 5.83 13.11 0.11
N GLY A 45 4.75 12.62 -0.44
CA GLY A 45 3.54 12.27 0.31
C GLY A 45 3.55 10.85 0.87
N THR A 46 2.40 10.39 1.37
CA THR A 46 2.25 9.04 1.93
C THR A 46 2.53 7.92 0.92
N ALA A 47 2.46 8.21 -0.38
CA ALA A 47 2.72 7.26 -1.47
C ALA A 47 3.73 7.83 -2.49
N GLY A 48 4.70 8.60 -2.06
CA GLY A 48 5.67 9.26 -2.93
C GLY A 48 5.16 10.55 -3.57
N PHE A 49 5.76 10.94 -4.69
CA PHE A 49 5.31 12.08 -5.48
C PHE A 49 4.13 11.68 -6.36
N ARG A 50 3.14 12.56 -6.47
CA ARG A 50 2.03 12.47 -7.43
C ARG A 50 1.74 13.83 -8.03
N SER A 51 1.58 13.87 -9.35
CA SER A 51 1.25 15.09 -10.10
C SER A 51 0.80 14.75 -11.52
N ASP A 52 0.44 15.79 -12.28
CA ASP A 52 0.35 15.69 -13.74
C ASP A 52 1.64 15.05 -14.28
N ALA A 53 1.48 13.98 -15.05
CA ALA A 53 2.58 13.16 -15.55
C ALA A 53 3.65 13.94 -16.31
N ARG A 54 3.24 15.04 -16.99
CA ARG A 54 4.13 15.89 -17.78
C ARG A 54 5.16 16.66 -16.94
N LEU A 55 4.90 16.82 -15.65
CA LEU A 55 5.77 17.54 -14.72
C LEU A 55 6.80 16.64 -14.03
N LEU A 56 6.65 15.33 -14.13
CA LEU A 56 7.43 14.38 -13.34
C LEU A 56 8.81 14.01 -13.90
N PRO A 57 9.10 14.03 -15.22
CA PRO A 57 10.42 13.67 -15.71
C PRO A 57 11.56 14.51 -15.07
N PRO A 58 11.48 15.86 -14.99
CA PRO A 58 12.50 16.66 -14.31
C PRO A 58 12.62 16.34 -12.80
N VAL A 59 11.51 15.99 -12.16
CA VAL A 59 11.50 15.61 -10.74
C VAL A 59 12.17 14.25 -10.55
N ALA A 60 11.85 13.27 -11.39
CA ALA A 60 12.45 11.94 -11.34
C ALA A 60 13.97 11.99 -11.60
N ALA A 61 14.42 12.83 -12.53
CA ALA A 61 15.84 13.07 -12.78
C ALA A 61 16.59 13.49 -11.51
N ARG A 62 15.98 14.35 -10.68
CA ARG A 62 16.56 14.85 -9.42
C ARG A 62 16.47 13.82 -8.29
N VAL A 63 15.30 13.26 -8.08
CA VAL A 63 15.04 12.34 -6.95
C VAL A 63 15.75 11.01 -7.12
N SER A 64 16.03 10.58 -8.36
CA SER A 64 16.86 9.40 -8.59
C SER A 64 18.28 9.53 -8.02
N MET A 65 18.81 10.78 -7.89
CA MET A 65 20.07 11.01 -7.20
C MET A 65 19.96 10.77 -5.68
N ILE A 66 18.80 11.08 -5.09
CA ILE A 66 18.57 10.74 -3.67
C ILE A 66 18.44 9.22 -3.48
N ALA A 67 17.80 8.52 -4.43
CA ALA A 67 17.79 7.05 -4.41
C ALA A 67 19.21 6.46 -4.52
N ALA A 68 20.07 7.05 -5.34
CA ALA A 68 21.49 6.67 -5.43
C ALA A 68 22.22 6.89 -4.10
N LEU A 69 22.04 8.04 -3.47
CA LEU A 69 22.57 8.32 -2.13
C LEU A 69 22.04 7.33 -1.09
N ARG A 70 20.74 6.97 -1.15
CA ARG A 70 20.16 5.99 -0.24
C ARG A 70 20.78 4.60 -0.40
N SER A 71 20.99 4.14 -1.62
CA SER A 71 21.67 2.87 -1.91
C SER A 71 23.07 2.83 -1.28
N VAL A 72 23.87 3.87 -1.49
CA VAL A 72 25.23 3.97 -0.92
C VAL A 72 25.19 4.07 0.61
N TYR A 73 24.25 4.85 1.16
CA TYR A 73 24.05 4.98 2.61
C TYR A 73 23.75 3.62 3.25
N CYS A 74 22.77 2.89 2.71
CA CYS A 74 22.40 1.58 3.23
C CYS A 74 23.56 0.58 3.16
N GLN A 75 24.33 0.59 2.07
CA GLN A 75 25.55 -0.22 1.95
C GLN A 75 26.57 0.16 3.02
N GLY A 76 26.79 1.46 3.27
CA GLY A 76 27.69 1.94 4.31
C GLY A 76 27.30 1.45 5.70
N LYS A 77 26.00 1.52 6.03
CA LYS A 77 25.46 1.03 7.31
C LYS A 77 25.57 -0.48 7.47
N ARG A 78 25.34 -1.26 6.41
CA ARG A 78 25.58 -2.72 6.43
C ARG A 78 27.05 -3.04 6.68
N ALA A 79 27.94 -2.30 6.07
CA ALA A 79 29.38 -2.49 6.20
C ALA A 79 29.91 -2.17 7.62
N GLU A 80 29.25 -1.30 8.40
CA GLU A 80 29.54 -1.11 9.82
C GLU A 80 29.30 -2.41 10.62
N GLY A 81 28.32 -3.24 10.20
CA GLY A 81 28.02 -4.57 10.74
C GLY A 81 28.82 -5.72 10.10
N GLY A 82 29.77 -5.43 9.22
CA GLY A 82 30.61 -6.44 8.54
C GLY A 82 30.05 -7.00 7.23
N ASP A 83 28.84 -6.59 6.81
CA ASP A 83 28.25 -6.99 5.53
C ASP A 83 28.60 -5.96 4.45
N ASN A 84 29.44 -6.37 3.49
CA ASN A 84 29.89 -5.52 2.40
C ASN A 84 29.09 -5.70 1.09
N ALA A 85 27.98 -6.45 1.12
CA ALA A 85 27.14 -6.64 -0.06
C ALA A 85 26.56 -5.30 -0.56
N PRO A 86 26.43 -5.14 -1.88
CA PRO A 86 25.74 -3.98 -2.45
C PRO A 86 24.31 -3.86 -1.91
N CYS A 87 23.81 -2.64 -1.84
CA CYS A 87 22.47 -2.36 -1.35
C CYS A 87 21.61 -1.79 -2.48
N THR A 88 20.59 -2.55 -2.88
CA THR A 88 19.65 -2.17 -3.93
C THR A 88 18.48 -1.39 -3.35
N VAL A 89 18.12 -0.27 -3.97
CA VAL A 89 16.86 0.45 -3.71
C VAL A 89 16.02 0.47 -4.99
N GLY A 90 14.71 0.63 -4.84
CA GLY A 90 13.77 0.65 -5.96
C GLY A 90 13.18 2.02 -6.22
N ILE A 91 12.76 2.27 -7.45
CA ILE A 91 11.86 3.37 -7.82
C ILE A 91 10.67 2.75 -8.55
N MET A 92 9.50 2.77 -7.91
CA MET A 92 8.26 2.36 -8.53
C MET A 92 7.52 3.57 -9.08
N ILE A 93 7.21 3.55 -10.38
CA ILE A 93 6.54 4.65 -11.09
C ILE A 93 5.08 4.28 -11.25
N THR A 94 4.24 4.92 -10.46
CA THR A 94 2.79 4.73 -10.42
C THR A 94 2.11 5.88 -9.71
N ALA A 95 0.84 6.13 -10.03
CA ALA A 95 -0.06 6.95 -9.23
C ALA A 95 -1.25 6.13 -8.71
N SER A 96 -1.11 4.78 -8.62
CA SER A 96 -2.11 3.86 -8.07
C SER A 96 -3.50 4.09 -8.68
N HIS A 97 -4.43 4.65 -7.91
CA HIS A 97 -5.83 4.87 -8.27
C HIS A 97 -6.13 6.15 -9.06
N ASN A 98 -5.14 7.02 -9.28
CA ASN A 98 -5.36 8.25 -10.06
C ASN A 98 -5.66 7.94 -11.53
N PRO A 99 -6.35 8.83 -12.27
CA PRO A 99 -6.57 8.70 -13.69
C PRO A 99 -5.24 8.72 -14.47
N TYR A 100 -5.26 8.26 -15.72
CA TYR A 100 -4.08 8.06 -16.55
C TYR A 100 -3.21 9.31 -16.78
N MET A 101 -3.81 10.50 -16.73
CA MET A 101 -3.10 11.78 -16.92
C MET A 101 -2.13 12.10 -15.78
N ASP A 102 -2.41 11.57 -14.60
CA ASP A 102 -1.52 11.66 -13.46
C ASP A 102 -0.53 10.51 -13.46
N ASN A 103 0.62 10.76 -12.88
CA ASN A 103 1.58 9.72 -12.51
C ASN A 103 2.25 10.08 -11.19
N GLY A 104 3.10 9.22 -10.74
CA GLY A 104 3.87 9.40 -9.53
C GLY A 104 5.08 8.50 -9.52
N PHE A 105 5.86 8.59 -8.48
CA PHE A 105 6.88 7.59 -8.18
C PHE A 105 7.23 7.62 -6.70
N LYS A 106 7.58 6.46 -6.19
CA LYS A 106 8.01 6.24 -4.81
C LYS A 106 9.33 5.48 -4.78
N ILE A 107 10.18 5.79 -3.80
CA ILE A 107 11.39 5.03 -3.53
C ILE A 107 11.01 3.85 -2.63
N ILE A 108 11.53 2.68 -2.97
CA ILE A 108 11.45 1.44 -2.18
C ILE A 108 12.79 1.27 -1.49
N ASP A 109 12.77 1.13 -0.18
CA ASP A 109 13.99 1.02 0.62
C ASP A 109 14.64 -0.37 0.48
N ALA A 110 15.82 -0.51 1.03
CA ALA A 110 16.65 -1.71 0.86
C ALA A 110 16.06 -3.00 1.45
N ASP A 111 15.17 -2.89 2.43
CA ASP A 111 14.43 -4.02 2.99
C ASP A 111 13.19 -4.42 2.17
N GLY A 112 12.93 -3.67 1.09
CA GLY A 112 11.73 -3.80 0.28
C GLY A 112 10.54 -3.01 0.80
N GLU A 113 10.67 -2.29 1.90
CA GLU A 113 9.60 -1.47 2.46
C GLU A 113 9.53 -0.08 1.83
N MET A 114 8.61 0.73 2.29
CA MET A 114 8.52 2.14 1.91
C MET A 114 9.74 2.89 2.43
N LEU A 115 10.14 3.95 1.71
CA LEU A 115 11.24 4.82 2.14
C LEU A 115 11.01 5.33 3.57
N VAL A 116 12.05 5.23 4.41
CA VAL A 116 11.98 5.73 5.80
C VAL A 116 11.72 7.25 5.83
N ALA A 117 10.88 7.70 6.75
CA ALA A 117 10.42 9.09 6.84
C ALA A 117 11.55 10.12 6.89
N SER A 118 12.68 9.79 7.53
CA SER A 118 13.86 10.68 7.61
C SER A 118 14.50 11.01 6.25
N TRP A 119 14.20 10.25 5.20
CA TRP A 119 14.70 10.47 3.85
C TRP A 119 13.72 11.21 2.92
N GLU A 120 12.46 11.32 3.31
CA GLU A 120 11.42 12.01 2.52
C GLU A 120 11.74 13.50 2.33
N GLU A 121 12.35 14.13 3.34
CA GLU A 121 12.75 15.55 3.24
C GLU A 121 13.85 15.75 2.18
N TRP A 122 14.82 14.85 2.08
CA TRP A 122 15.83 14.91 1.02
C TRP A 122 15.20 14.76 -0.36
N CYS A 123 14.23 13.87 -0.52
CA CYS A 123 13.47 13.72 -1.75
C CYS A 123 12.70 15.01 -2.09
N THR A 124 12.03 15.60 -1.10
CA THR A 124 11.27 16.86 -1.25
C THR A 124 12.19 18.02 -1.67
N ARG A 125 13.32 18.18 -1.00
CA ARG A 125 14.32 19.21 -1.34
C ARG A 125 14.88 19.02 -2.75
N ALA A 126 15.24 17.80 -3.12
CA ALA A 126 15.75 17.49 -4.46
C ALA A 126 14.69 17.76 -5.54
N ALA A 127 13.44 17.32 -5.32
CA ALA A 127 12.34 17.53 -6.26
C ALA A 127 12.11 18.98 -6.62
N ASN A 128 12.40 19.90 -5.68
CA ASN A 128 12.21 21.35 -5.83
C ASN A 128 13.51 22.13 -6.12
N ALA A 129 14.64 21.46 -6.34
CA ALA A 129 15.87 22.08 -6.73
C ALA A 129 15.73 22.70 -8.14
N LEU A 130 15.81 24.02 -8.26
CA LEU A 130 15.52 24.73 -9.52
C LEU A 130 16.61 24.53 -10.57
N SER A 131 17.86 24.37 -10.14
CA SER A 131 19.04 24.19 -10.99
C SER A 131 19.84 22.96 -10.58
N GLY A 132 20.78 22.56 -11.44
CA GLY A 132 21.76 21.52 -11.12
C GLY A 132 22.64 21.90 -9.92
N SER A 133 22.96 23.18 -9.75
CA SER A 133 23.69 23.69 -8.58
C SER A 133 22.90 23.62 -7.29
N ASP A 134 21.56 23.81 -7.34
CA ASP A 134 20.70 23.61 -6.17
C ASP A 134 20.63 22.15 -5.80
N LEU A 135 20.53 21.24 -6.80
CA LEU A 135 20.55 19.80 -6.57
C LEU A 135 21.89 19.34 -5.95
N GLU A 136 23.02 19.83 -6.47
CA GLU A 136 24.34 19.58 -5.90
C GLU A 136 24.38 19.95 -4.41
N ARG A 137 23.86 21.14 -4.05
CA ARG A 137 23.79 21.59 -2.65
C ARG A 137 22.97 20.62 -1.78
N VAL A 138 21.79 20.18 -2.25
CA VAL A 138 20.97 19.19 -1.53
C VAL A 138 21.72 17.88 -1.33
N MET A 139 22.39 17.38 -2.37
CA MET A 139 23.18 16.15 -2.28
C MET A 139 24.37 16.30 -1.32
N MET A 140 25.08 17.42 -1.35
CA MET A 140 26.20 17.71 -0.42
C MET A 140 25.72 17.80 1.02
N ASP A 141 24.57 18.42 1.28
CA ASP A 141 23.98 18.46 2.62
C ASP A 141 23.60 17.03 3.11
N CYS A 142 23.03 16.20 2.23
CA CYS A 142 22.71 14.82 2.54
C CYS A 142 23.98 14.01 2.87
N LEU A 143 25.05 14.14 2.10
CA LEU A 143 26.34 13.50 2.35
C LEU A 143 26.97 13.94 3.68
N ALA A 144 26.79 15.23 4.04
CA ALA A 144 27.30 15.82 5.27
C ALA A 144 26.48 15.45 6.51
N HIS A 145 25.25 14.94 6.34
CA HIS A 145 24.38 14.56 7.45
C HIS A 145 24.89 13.35 8.23
N ASP A 146 25.42 12.34 7.54
CA ASP A 146 26.07 11.17 8.14
C ASP A 146 27.30 10.75 7.29
N PRO A 147 28.44 11.45 7.44
CA PRO A 147 29.61 11.21 6.60
C PRO A 147 30.18 9.80 6.74
N SER A 148 29.94 9.12 7.87
CA SER A 148 30.46 7.77 8.12
C SER A 148 29.88 6.74 7.14
N ALA A 149 28.59 6.83 6.86
CA ALA A 149 27.89 5.94 5.94
C ALA A 149 28.31 6.12 4.47
N PHE A 150 28.86 7.28 4.12
CA PHE A 150 29.27 7.60 2.75
C PHE A 150 30.78 7.46 2.50
N GLN A 151 31.53 6.85 3.44
CA GLN A 151 32.96 6.63 3.25
C GLN A 151 33.22 5.73 2.04
N PRO A 152 34.02 6.17 1.05
CA PRO A 152 34.29 5.38 -0.13
C PRO A 152 35.05 4.09 0.21
N LYS A 153 34.57 2.98 -0.33
CA LYS A 153 35.21 1.68 -0.23
C LYS A 153 35.40 1.09 -1.64
N PRO A 154 36.38 0.21 -1.88
CA PRO A 154 36.63 -0.35 -3.21
C PRO A 154 35.45 -1.04 -3.86
N TYR A 155 34.51 -1.55 -3.05
CA TYR A 155 33.30 -2.26 -3.47
C TYR A 155 32.05 -1.38 -3.47
N THR A 156 32.16 -0.07 -3.16
CA THR A 156 30.99 0.80 -3.15
C THR A 156 30.36 0.89 -4.54
N CYS A 157 29.13 0.47 -4.64
CA CYS A 157 28.35 0.44 -5.87
C CYS A 157 26.95 1.01 -5.60
N CYS A 158 26.50 1.92 -6.45
CA CYS A 158 25.13 2.41 -6.42
C CYS A 158 24.22 1.43 -7.17
N GLN A 159 23.17 0.94 -6.54
CA GLN A 159 22.20 0.05 -7.17
C GLN A 159 20.79 0.64 -7.06
N VAL A 160 20.23 1.07 -8.20
CA VAL A 160 18.87 1.62 -8.28
C VAL A 160 18.09 0.92 -9.38
N HIS A 161 17.04 0.22 -8.99
CA HIS A 161 16.19 -0.51 -9.90
C HIS A 161 14.87 0.24 -10.12
N PHE A 162 14.35 0.17 -11.34
CA PHE A 162 13.11 0.85 -11.73
C PHE A 162 12.05 -0.14 -12.18
N SER A 163 10.81 0.15 -11.88
CA SER A 163 9.65 -0.39 -12.57
C SER A 163 8.53 0.63 -12.67
N ARG A 164 7.47 0.28 -13.37
CA ARG A 164 6.31 1.12 -13.60
C ARG A 164 5.05 0.27 -13.75
N ASP A 165 3.89 0.89 -13.56
CA ASP A 165 2.60 0.34 -13.95
C ASP A 165 2.37 0.47 -15.49
N THR A 166 1.12 0.36 -15.92
CA THR A 166 0.73 0.40 -17.33
C THR A 166 0.70 1.81 -17.93
N ARG A 167 0.81 2.88 -17.12
CA ARG A 167 0.76 4.27 -17.60
C ARG A 167 1.85 4.55 -18.64
N PRO A 168 1.52 5.12 -19.81
CA PRO A 168 2.50 5.37 -20.87
C PRO A 168 3.58 6.36 -20.47
N SER A 169 3.23 7.38 -19.68
CA SER A 169 4.18 8.38 -19.14
C SER A 169 5.27 7.78 -18.26
N GLY A 170 5.06 6.58 -17.70
CA GLY A 170 6.05 5.89 -16.87
C GLY A 170 7.38 5.63 -17.58
N LYS A 171 7.36 5.42 -18.91
CA LYS A 171 8.58 5.23 -19.71
C LYS A 171 9.48 6.47 -19.70
N GLU A 172 8.89 7.65 -19.84
CA GLU A 172 9.64 8.91 -19.90
C GLU A 172 10.17 9.28 -18.50
N ILE A 173 9.38 9.06 -17.46
CA ILE A 173 9.78 9.27 -16.07
C ILE A 173 10.97 8.35 -15.73
N ALA A 174 10.89 7.06 -16.07
CA ALA A 174 12.01 6.12 -15.87
C ALA A 174 13.26 6.53 -16.64
N ARG A 175 13.09 6.94 -17.91
CA ARG A 175 14.21 7.43 -18.74
C ARG A 175 14.93 8.62 -18.12
N ALA A 176 14.19 9.57 -17.57
CA ALA A 176 14.77 10.74 -16.92
C ALA A 176 15.64 10.37 -15.71
N GLY A 177 15.14 9.48 -14.83
CA GLY A 177 15.92 8.99 -13.69
C GLY A 177 17.15 8.18 -14.11
N LEU A 178 17.00 7.27 -15.06
CA LEU A 178 18.11 6.47 -15.58
C LEU A 178 19.19 7.35 -16.23
N ARG A 179 18.76 8.40 -16.97
CA ARG A 179 19.68 9.31 -17.66
C ARG A 179 20.62 10.04 -16.68
N THR A 180 20.12 10.46 -15.53
CA THR A 180 20.94 11.11 -14.50
C THR A 180 21.81 10.11 -13.75
N LEU A 181 21.30 8.91 -13.47
CA LEU A 181 22.11 7.87 -12.82
C LEU A 181 23.31 7.41 -13.66
N HIS A 182 23.21 7.48 -14.97
CA HIS A 182 24.30 7.05 -15.87
C HIS A 182 25.55 7.93 -15.81
N VAL A 183 25.52 9.11 -15.17
CA VAL A 183 26.74 9.91 -14.93
C VAL A 183 27.54 9.44 -13.71
N LEU A 184 26.93 8.60 -12.86
CA LEU A 184 27.61 8.01 -11.72
C LEU A 184 28.55 6.88 -12.15
N ARG A 185 29.73 6.85 -11.59
CA ARG A 185 30.63 5.71 -11.71
C ARG A 185 30.17 4.58 -10.79
N ASN A 186 30.44 3.33 -11.19
CA ASN A 186 30.07 2.15 -10.42
C ASN A 186 28.56 2.09 -10.09
N THR A 187 27.74 2.35 -11.10
CA THR A 187 26.28 2.30 -10.97
C THR A 187 25.74 1.06 -11.67
N ASN A 188 24.89 0.31 -10.98
CA ASN A 188 24.10 -0.75 -11.55
C ASN A 188 22.63 -0.32 -11.54
N THR A 189 22.03 -0.16 -12.72
CA THR A 189 20.64 0.19 -12.90
C THR A 189 19.92 -0.91 -13.66
N LYS A 190 18.71 -1.24 -13.22
CA LYS A 190 17.83 -2.21 -13.89
C LYS A 190 16.47 -1.59 -14.12
N LEU A 191 15.93 -1.74 -15.31
CA LEU A 191 14.55 -1.40 -15.62
C LEU A 191 13.77 -2.69 -15.83
N TYR A 192 12.89 -2.99 -14.90
CA TYR A 192 11.97 -4.12 -15.03
C TYR A 192 10.88 -3.83 -16.07
N PRO A 193 10.27 -4.86 -16.66
CA PRO A 193 9.02 -4.68 -17.39
C PRO A 193 7.95 -4.07 -16.48
N PRO A 194 6.80 -3.65 -17.01
CA PRO A 194 5.66 -3.27 -16.17
C PRO A 194 5.29 -4.42 -15.22
N ILE A 195 5.30 -4.14 -13.91
CA ILE A 195 4.91 -5.06 -12.85
C ILE A 195 4.12 -4.30 -11.78
N SER A 196 3.39 -5.02 -10.94
CA SER A 196 2.65 -4.43 -9.83
C SER A 196 3.59 -3.83 -8.77
N THR A 197 3.05 -2.90 -7.99
CA THR A 197 3.78 -2.31 -6.87
C THR A 197 4.30 -3.37 -5.89
N PRO A 198 3.49 -4.33 -5.39
CA PRO A 198 3.99 -5.37 -4.48
C PRO A 198 5.07 -6.26 -5.10
N CYS A 199 4.97 -6.57 -6.40
CA CYS A 199 6.00 -7.34 -7.08
C CYS A 199 7.35 -6.58 -7.11
N MET A 200 7.33 -5.25 -7.28
CA MET A 200 8.56 -4.45 -7.23
C MET A 200 9.16 -4.41 -5.81
N HIS A 201 8.33 -4.25 -4.77
CA HIS A 201 8.75 -4.32 -3.38
C HIS A 201 9.41 -5.68 -3.06
N PHE A 202 8.76 -6.77 -3.49
CA PHE A 202 9.31 -8.12 -3.38
C PHE A 202 10.67 -8.26 -4.08
N ALA A 203 10.80 -7.75 -5.31
CA ALA A 203 12.04 -7.83 -6.09
C ALA A 203 13.21 -7.12 -5.37
N ILE A 204 12.97 -5.95 -4.77
CA ILE A 204 13.99 -5.21 -4.01
C ILE A 204 14.37 -5.95 -2.73
N ALA A 205 13.38 -6.43 -1.95
CA ALA A 205 13.64 -7.22 -0.75
C ALA A 205 14.49 -8.46 -1.06
N LYS A 206 14.16 -9.16 -2.16
CA LYS A 206 14.85 -10.37 -2.57
C LYS A 206 16.27 -10.09 -3.06
N ALA A 207 16.48 -9.04 -3.86
CA ALA A 207 17.79 -8.62 -4.33
C ALA A 207 18.76 -8.38 -3.15
N ASN A 208 18.27 -7.78 -2.07
CA ASN A 208 19.07 -7.49 -0.88
C ASN A 208 19.30 -8.68 0.05
N LYS A 209 18.39 -9.65 0.11
CA LYS A 209 18.54 -10.86 0.92
C LYS A 209 19.43 -11.92 0.28
N LEU A 210 19.36 -12.08 -1.03
CA LEU A 210 20.00 -13.17 -1.77
C LEU A 210 21.19 -12.73 -2.61
N GLY A 211 21.48 -11.42 -2.70
CA GLY A 211 22.53 -10.88 -3.57
C GLY A 211 22.30 -11.14 -5.07
N LEU A 212 21.08 -11.49 -5.46
CA LEU A 212 20.73 -11.86 -6.82
C LEU A 212 20.14 -10.66 -7.56
N ALA A 213 20.80 -10.22 -8.62
CA ALA A 213 20.33 -9.19 -9.55
C ALA A 213 19.77 -9.80 -10.85
N ASP A 214 19.11 -10.97 -10.79
CA ASP A 214 18.76 -11.71 -12.00
C ASP A 214 17.27 -11.52 -12.42
N ALA A 215 17.02 -11.63 -13.72
CA ALA A 215 15.71 -11.46 -14.36
C ALA A 215 14.62 -12.48 -13.92
N SER A 216 15.00 -13.46 -13.11
CA SER A 216 14.10 -14.49 -12.56
C SER A 216 13.20 -14.01 -11.40
N GLU A 217 13.35 -12.76 -10.94
CA GLU A 217 12.64 -12.24 -9.74
C GLU A 217 11.14 -12.21 -9.90
N TYR A 218 10.63 -11.88 -11.10
CA TYR A 218 9.20 -11.93 -11.39
C TYR A 218 8.63 -13.36 -11.40
N ALA A 219 9.32 -14.28 -12.07
CA ALA A 219 8.95 -15.70 -12.03
C ALA A 219 9.05 -16.29 -10.62
N SER A 220 9.98 -15.75 -9.81
CA SER A 220 10.12 -16.09 -8.41
C SER A 220 8.95 -15.58 -7.57
N TYR A 221 8.45 -14.36 -7.81
CA TYR A 221 7.27 -13.81 -7.14
C TYR A 221 6.04 -14.70 -7.36
N CYS A 222 5.68 -14.99 -8.61
CA CYS A 222 4.57 -15.89 -8.91
C CYS A 222 4.78 -17.30 -8.32
N GLY A 223 6.01 -17.81 -8.37
CA GLY A 223 6.34 -19.13 -7.83
C GLY A 223 6.24 -19.21 -6.31
N GLU A 224 6.62 -18.17 -5.58
CA GLU A 224 6.49 -18.11 -4.12
C GLU A 224 5.04 -17.94 -3.68
N LEU A 225 4.27 -17.07 -4.37
CA LEU A 225 2.82 -16.95 -4.12
C LEU A 225 2.09 -18.28 -4.29
N LEU A 226 2.34 -18.97 -5.42
CA LEU A 226 1.69 -20.24 -5.71
C LEU A 226 2.07 -21.33 -4.69
N ALA A 227 3.35 -21.43 -4.33
CA ALA A 227 3.80 -22.41 -3.35
C ALA A 227 3.20 -22.17 -1.97
N ALA A 228 3.17 -20.92 -1.52
CA ALA A 228 2.59 -20.57 -0.24
C ALA A 228 1.07 -20.76 -0.24
N PHE A 229 0.40 -20.40 -1.34
CA PHE A 229 -1.04 -20.63 -1.51
C PHE A 229 -1.37 -22.12 -1.43
N GLU A 230 -0.67 -22.98 -2.18
CA GLU A 230 -0.90 -24.42 -2.21
C GLU A 230 -0.75 -25.04 -0.82
N GLU A 231 0.31 -24.67 -0.09
CA GLU A 231 0.54 -25.12 1.28
C GLU A 231 -0.60 -24.71 2.21
N MET A 232 -0.96 -23.42 2.22
CA MET A 232 -2.03 -22.90 3.09
C MET A 232 -3.41 -23.42 2.72
N TYR A 233 -3.71 -23.56 1.43
CA TYR A 233 -4.99 -24.07 0.96
C TYR A 233 -5.16 -25.56 1.30
N SER A 234 -4.07 -26.33 1.27
CA SER A 234 -4.07 -27.73 1.70
C SER A 234 -4.42 -27.84 3.19
N PHE A 235 -3.84 -27.01 4.04
CA PHE A 235 -4.21 -26.95 5.47
C PHE A 235 -5.68 -26.54 5.65
N ALA A 236 -6.13 -25.49 4.95
CA ALA A 236 -7.51 -25.04 5.02
C ALA A 236 -8.49 -26.15 4.62
N SER A 237 -8.19 -26.89 3.56
CA SER A 237 -9.00 -28.02 3.09
C SER A 237 -9.04 -29.19 4.10
N ALA A 238 -7.93 -29.48 4.77
CA ALA A 238 -7.87 -30.55 5.77
C ALA A 238 -8.76 -30.28 6.99
N ILE A 239 -8.95 -29.02 7.36
CA ILE A 239 -9.79 -28.60 8.51
C ILE A 239 -11.20 -28.16 8.11
N SER A 240 -11.47 -27.98 6.83
CA SER A 240 -12.76 -27.54 6.31
C SER A 240 -13.79 -28.68 6.43
N LYS A 241 -14.99 -28.31 6.85
CA LYS A 241 -16.19 -29.17 6.85
C LYS A 241 -17.08 -28.92 5.64
N LEU A 242 -16.77 -27.91 4.83
CA LEU A 242 -17.48 -27.66 3.58
C LEU A 242 -17.18 -28.82 2.65
N CYS A 243 -18.19 -29.63 2.33
CA CYS A 243 -18.08 -30.62 1.27
C CYS A 243 -17.68 -29.90 0.00
N GLU A 244 -16.64 -30.40 -0.66
CA GLU A 244 -16.37 -30.00 -2.04
C GLU A 244 -17.62 -30.37 -2.84
N LYS A 245 -18.39 -29.38 -3.24
CA LYS A 245 -19.57 -29.58 -4.09
C LYS A 245 -19.07 -29.93 -5.49
N GLY A 246 -18.86 -31.21 -5.77
CA GLY A 246 -18.60 -31.69 -7.13
C GLY A 246 -17.30 -31.12 -7.76
N ASP A 247 -17.15 -31.38 -9.06
CA ASP A 247 -16.03 -30.90 -9.88
C ASP A 247 -16.16 -29.40 -10.29
N ASP A 248 -17.09 -28.64 -9.72
CA ASP A 248 -17.35 -27.25 -10.08
C ASP A 248 -16.32 -26.32 -9.43
N GLN A 249 -15.58 -25.59 -10.26
CA GLN A 249 -14.62 -24.57 -9.85
C GLN A 249 -15.33 -23.36 -9.21
N GLN A 250 -14.71 -22.77 -8.17
CA GLN A 250 -15.17 -21.50 -7.62
C GLN A 250 -14.94 -20.38 -8.65
N GLN A 251 -15.99 -19.66 -9.01
CA GLN A 251 -15.89 -18.52 -9.92
C GLN A 251 -15.37 -17.29 -9.19
N LEU A 252 -14.25 -16.74 -9.66
CA LEU A 252 -13.68 -15.48 -9.20
C LEU A 252 -13.82 -14.43 -10.30
N VAL A 253 -14.56 -13.37 -10.03
CA VAL A 253 -14.75 -12.23 -10.93
C VAL A 253 -13.90 -11.08 -10.42
N VAL A 254 -12.92 -10.65 -11.20
CA VAL A 254 -11.95 -9.63 -10.75
C VAL A 254 -11.98 -8.43 -11.69
N ASP A 255 -12.40 -7.28 -11.13
CA ASP A 255 -12.22 -5.97 -11.74
C ASP A 255 -10.76 -5.53 -11.58
N CYS A 256 -10.05 -5.42 -12.70
CA CYS A 256 -8.63 -5.10 -12.74
C CYS A 256 -8.35 -3.60 -12.89
N ALA A 257 -9.34 -2.72 -12.74
CA ALA A 257 -9.20 -1.28 -12.90
C ALA A 257 -8.57 -0.83 -14.24
N ASN A 258 -8.60 -1.68 -15.27
CA ASN A 258 -7.84 -1.54 -16.51
C ASN A 258 -6.32 -1.32 -16.27
N GLY A 259 -5.82 -1.81 -15.15
CA GLY A 259 -4.45 -1.65 -14.65
C GLY A 259 -3.56 -2.88 -14.82
N ILE A 260 -2.43 -2.87 -14.10
CA ILE A 260 -1.41 -3.92 -14.16
C ILE A 260 -1.90 -5.26 -13.59
N GLY A 261 -2.91 -5.26 -12.72
CA GLY A 261 -3.48 -6.46 -12.11
C GLY A 261 -3.93 -7.50 -13.14
N ALA A 262 -4.50 -7.05 -14.28
CA ALA A 262 -4.90 -7.94 -15.36
C ALA A 262 -3.74 -8.77 -15.95
N LEU A 263 -2.58 -8.13 -16.13
CA LEU A 263 -1.37 -8.79 -16.64
C LEU A 263 -0.83 -9.77 -15.59
N MET A 264 -0.73 -9.31 -14.35
CA MET A 264 -0.20 -10.10 -13.23
C MET A 264 -1.02 -11.37 -12.98
N LEU A 265 -2.36 -11.28 -12.96
CA LEU A 265 -3.25 -12.43 -12.79
C LEU A 265 -3.15 -13.43 -13.95
N LYS A 266 -3.09 -12.95 -15.20
CA LYS A 266 -2.88 -13.82 -16.36
C LYS A 266 -1.55 -14.58 -16.28
N ASP A 267 -0.50 -13.94 -15.83
CA ASP A 267 0.81 -14.56 -15.69
C ASP A 267 0.86 -15.54 -14.50
N LEU A 268 0.17 -15.23 -13.40
CA LEU A 268 0.04 -16.15 -12.26
C LEU A 268 -0.65 -17.45 -12.67
N ILE A 269 -1.77 -17.35 -13.41
CA ILE A 269 -2.46 -18.53 -13.94
C ILE A 269 -1.58 -19.31 -14.91
N ARG A 270 -0.89 -18.62 -15.82
CA ARG A 270 0.05 -19.27 -16.72
C ARG A 270 1.15 -20.01 -15.97
N ALA A 271 1.70 -19.40 -14.92
CA ALA A 271 2.71 -20.05 -14.07
C ALA A 271 2.16 -21.29 -13.37
N SER A 272 0.90 -21.25 -12.91
CA SER A 272 0.24 -22.41 -12.25
C SER A 272 0.06 -23.61 -13.20
N THR A 273 -0.11 -23.37 -14.50
CA THR A 273 -0.31 -24.46 -15.49
C THR A 273 1.01 -25.06 -16.01
N GLN A 274 2.13 -24.35 -15.88
CA GLN A 274 3.43 -24.78 -16.44
C GLN A 274 4.30 -25.59 -15.50
N LYS A 275 4.06 -25.53 -14.19
CA LYS A 275 4.83 -26.28 -13.19
C LYS A 275 4.04 -27.52 -12.73
N SER A 276 4.62 -28.71 -12.90
CA SER A 276 4.10 -29.91 -12.27
C SER A 276 4.12 -29.73 -10.74
N GLY A 277 2.96 -29.76 -10.10
CA GLY A 277 2.79 -29.52 -8.67
C GLY A 277 1.94 -28.27 -8.34
N PHE A 278 1.76 -27.33 -9.27
CA PHE A 278 0.95 -26.12 -9.09
C PHE A 278 -0.42 -26.20 -9.80
N ALA A 279 -0.95 -27.37 -10.03
CA ALA A 279 -2.25 -27.55 -10.69
C ALA A 279 -3.43 -26.96 -9.90
N ALA A 280 -3.20 -26.64 -8.62
CA ALA A 280 -4.28 -26.29 -7.69
C ALA A 280 -5.05 -25.01 -8.06
N LEU A 281 -4.38 -23.95 -8.49
CA LEU A 281 -5.08 -22.66 -8.70
C LEU A 281 -6.08 -22.74 -9.85
N SER A 282 -5.66 -23.26 -11.00
CA SER A 282 -6.52 -23.40 -12.19
C SER A 282 -7.55 -24.53 -12.09
N THR A 283 -7.41 -25.45 -11.13
CA THR A 283 -8.40 -26.48 -10.84
C THR A 283 -9.42 -26.04 -9.80
N LEU A 284 -9.04 -25.13 -8.91
CA LEU A 284 -9.89 -24.61 -7.84
C LEU A 284 -10.77 -23.44 -8.29
N PHE A 285 -10.22 -22.59 -9.16
CA PHE A 285 -10.84 -21.32 -9.53
C PHE A 285 -11.01 -21.17 -11.04
N GLU A 286 -12.20 -20.74 -11.45
CA GLU A 286 -12.47 -20.19 -12.77
C GLU A 286 -12.39 -18.66 -12.68
N LEU A 287 -11.37 -18.07 -13.31
CA LEU A 287 -11.08 -16.64 -13.21
C LEU A 287 -11.69 -15.85 -14.36
N HIS A 288 -12.55 -14.90 -14.04
CA HIS A 288 -13.17 -13.96 -14.97
C HIS A 288 -12.63 -12.55 -14.71
N LEU A 289 -11.89 -11.99 -15.69
CA LEU A 289 -11.35 -10.64 -15.60
C LEU A 289 -12.27 -9.65 -16.29
N VAL A 290 -12.74 -8.64 -15.55
CA VAL A 290 -13.46 -7.49 -16.06
C VAL A 290 -12.61 -6.24 -15.93
N ASP A 291 -12.93 -5.18 -16.65
CA ASP A 291 -12.12 -3.95 -16.71
C ASP A 291 -10.62 -4.26 -16.80
N CYS A 292 -10.27 -5.09 -17.78
CA CYS A 292 -8.92 -5.64 -17.96
C CYS A 292 -8.19 -5.14 -19.21
N ASN A 293 -8.67 -4.05 -19.82
CA ASN A 293 -8.06 -3.44 -21.02
C ASN A 293 -6.98 -2.43 -20.65
N PHE A 294 -5.83 -2.91 -20.17
CA PHE A 294 -4.67 -2.09 -19.81
C PHE A 294 -3.94 -1.45 -21.01
N GLU A 295 -4.32 -1.77 -22.25
CA GLU A 295 -3.78 -1.14 -23.45
C GLU A 295 -4.46 0.20 -23.76
N ASP A 296 -5.71 0.39 -23.31
CA ASP A 296 -6.44 1.64 -23.40
C ASP A 296 -6.21 2.48 -22.13
N GLU A 297 -5.19 3.33 -22.18
CA GLU A 297 -4.77 4.16 -21.05
C GLU A 297 -5.87 5.03 -20.47
N MET A 298 -6.80 5.51 -21.31
CA MET A 298 -7.90 6.38 -20.87
C MET A 298 -8.90 5.68 -19.95
N LYS A 299 -8.90 4.36 -19.95
CA LYS A 299 -9.79 3.55 -19.10
C LYS A 299 -9.22 3.28 -17.72
N LEU A 300 -7.91 3.47 -17.51
CA LEU A 300 -7.26 3.19 -16.22
C LEU A 300 -7.98 3.92 -15.07
N ASN A 301 -8.45 3.15 -14.09
CA ASN A 301 -9.21 3.63 -12.92
C ASN A 301 -10.48 4.46 -13.24
N THR A 302 -10.97 4.40 -14.49
CA THR A 302 -12.12 5.21 -14.91
C THR A 302 -13.42 4.46 -14.61
N LYS A 303 -14.10 4.84 -13.52
CA LYS A 303 -15.35 4.22 -13.04
C LYS A 303 -15.22 2.71 -12.76
N CYS A 304 -14.05 2.27 -12.35
CA CYS A 304 -13.73 0.88 -12.00
C CYS A 304 -12.63 0.85 -10.94
N GLY A 305 -12.41 -0.33 -10.36
CA GLY A 305 -11.38 -0.60 -9.39
C GLY A 305 -11.74 -0.27 -7.94
N ALA A 306 -10.84 -0.63 -7.02
CA ALA A 306 -11.07 -0.61 -5.58
C ALA A 306 -11.45 0.77 -5.01
N ASP A 307 -10.82 1.85 -5.48
CA ASP A 307 -11.16 3.21 -5.02
C ASP A 307 -12.54 3.65 -5.50
N HIS A 308 -12.91 3.34 -6.75
CA HIS A 308 -14.27 3.60 -7.26
C HIS A 308 -15.30 2.82 -6.43
N ALA A 309 -15.04 1.54 -6.22
CA ALA A 309 -15.86 0.65 -5.41
C ALA A 309 -16.08 1.21 -4.00
N LYS A 310 -15.02 1.65 -3.32
CA LYS A 310 -15.10 2.24 -1.97
C LYS A 310 -15.84 3.58 -1.94
N GLN A 311 -15.61 4.44 -2.93
CA GLN A 311 -16.25 5.77 -2.97
C GLN A 311 -17.75 5.72 -3.23
N HIS A 312 -18.21 4.75 -4.02
CA HIS A 312 -19.60 4.64 -4.45
C HIS A 312 -20.36 3.52 -3.73
N ALA A 313 -19.69 2.69 -2.93
CA ALA A 313 -20.21 1.45 -2.35
C ALA A 313 -20.89 0.55 -3.41
N ALA A 314 -20.34 0.56 -4.64
CA ALA A 314 -20.87 -0.13 -5.79
C ALA A 314 -19.73 -0.65 -6.69
N PRO A 315 -19.90 -1.81 -7.32
CA PRO A 315 -18.94 -2.33 -8.28
C PRO A 315 -18.91 -1.51 -9.59
N SER A 316 -17.94 -1.79 -10.46
CA SER A 316 -17.93 -1.25 -11.82
C SER A 316 -19.14 -1.72 -12.63
N ALA A 317 -19.44 -1.02 -13.74
CA ALA A 317 -20.52 -1.42 -14.63
C ALA A 317 -20.30 -2.83 -15.20
N ALA A 318 -19.05 -3.15 -15.61
CA ALA A 318 -18.72 -4.46 -16.15
C ALA A 318 -18.90 -5.59 -15.12
N MET A 319 -18.55 -5.35 -13.86
CA MET A 319 -18.80 -6.31 -12.78
C MET A 319 -20.29 -6.42 -12.46
N SER A 320 -21.03 -5.31 -12.46
CA SER A 320 -22.49 -5.30 -12.20
C SER A 320 -23.30 -6.05 -13.27
N GLU A 321 -22.85 -6.04 -14.52
CA GLU A 321 -23.49 -6.74 -15.62
C GLU A 321 -23.14 -8.24 -15.67
N TRP A 322 -22.04 -8.67 -15.04
CA TRP A 322 -21.56 -10.05 -15.12
C TRP A 322 -22.60 -11.09 -14.69
N PRO A 323 -23.40 -10.92 -13.60
CA PRO A 323 -24.41 -11.89 -13.21
C PRO A 323 -25.47 -12.18 -14.29
N SER A 324 -25.78 -11.18 -15.13
CA SER A 324 -26.77 -11.31 -16.20
C SER A 324 -26.17 -11.90 -17.51
N THR A 325 -24.84 -11.84 -17.64
CA THR A 325 -24.11 -12.31 -18.86
C THR A 325 -23.52 -13.70 -18.67
N CYS A 326 -23.46 -14.18 -17.42
CA CYS A 326 -22.90 -15.48 -17.10
C CYS A 326 -23.77 -16.61 -17.68
N SER A 327 -23.18 -17.40 -18.60
CA SER A 327 -23.85 -18.55 -19.23
C SER A 327 -23.64 -19.87 -18.48
N SER A 328 -22.95 -19.85 -17.32
CA SER A 328 -22.64 -21.04 -16.55
C SER A 328 -23.83 -21.53 -15.72
N SER A 329 -23.84 -22.81 -15.40
CA SER A 329 -24.82 -23.45 -14.50
C SER A 329 -24.71 -22.95 -13.04
N ALA A 330 -23.66 -22.19 -12.71
CA ALA A 330 -23.45 -21.62 -11.40
C ALA A 330 -24.39 -20.43 -11.14
N THR A 331 -24.97 -20.39 -9.97
CA THR A 331 -25.78 -19.23 -9.54
C THR A 331 -24.84 -18.02 -9.35
N PRO A 332 -25.17 -16.85 -9.91
CA PRO A 332 -24.32 -15.64 -9.77
C PRO A 332 -24.00 -15.27 -8.33
N SER A 333 -24.89 -15.58 -7.38
CA SER A 333 -24.69 -15.38 -5.95
C SER A 333 -23.62 -16.29 -5.32
N ALA A 334 -23.16 -17.31 -6.04
CA ALA A 334 -22.07 -18.19 -5.60
C ALA A 334 -20.70 -17.73 -6.11
N ALA A 335 -20.64 -16.75 -7.01
CA ALA A 335 -19.39 -16.18 -7.48
C ALA A 335 -18.80 -15.22 -6.43
N HIS A 336 -17.48 -15.15 -6.36
CA HIS A 336 -16.72 -14.22 -5.52
C HIS A 336 -16.22 -13.05 -6.34
N PHE A 337 -16.49 -11.83 -5.89
CA PHE A 337 -16.20 -10.61 -6.65
C PHE A 337 -15.14 -9.77 -5.94
N TYR A 338 -14.11 -9.36 -6.68
CA TYR A 338 -13.00 -8.55 -6.18
C TYR A 338 -12.71 -7.38 -7.11
N SER A 339 -12.32 -6.22 -6.57
CA SER A 339 -11.87 -5.06 -7.35
C SER A 339 -10.47 -4.65 -6.89
N LEU A 340 -9.53 -4.60 -7.83
CA LEU A 340 -8.15 -4.13 -7.63
C LEU A 340 -8.05 -2.63 -7.94
N ASP A 341 -6.95 -1.98 -7.57
CA ASP A 341 -6.58 -0.68 -8.11
C ASP A 341 -5.54 -0.78 -9.24
N GLY A 342 -5.15 0.36 -9.81
CA GLY A 342 -4.35 0.40 -11.03
C GLY A 342 -2.96 -0.22 -10.94
N ASP A 343 -2.32 -0.26 -9.76
CA ASP A 343 -1.01 -0.88 -9.52
C ASP A 343 -1.08 -2.14 -8.63
N ALA A 344 -2.30 -2.60 -8.33
CA ALA A 344 -2.63 -3.84 -7.64
C ALA A 344 -2.01 -3.95 -6.23
N ASP A 345 -2.00 -2.84 -5.48
CA ASP A 345 -1.64 -2.82 -4.06
C ASP A 345 -2.85 -2.73 -3.12
N ARG A 346 -4.08 -2.66 -3.67
CA ARG A 346 -5.36 -2.61 -2.95
C ARG A 346 -6.37 -3.57 -3.52
N VAL A 347 -7.20 -4.14 -2.64
CA VAL A 347 -8.34 -4.97 -3.01
C VAL A 347 -9.53 -4.73 -2.10
N VAL A 348 -10.71 -4.70 -2.68
CA VAL A 348 -11.98 -4.82 -1.97
C VAL A 348 -12.79 -5.93 -2.63
N ALA A 349 -13.75 -6.49 -1.88
CA ALA A 349 -14.63 -7.54 -2.39
C ALA A 349 -16.10 -7.11 -2.37
N PHE A 350 -16.94 -7.84 -3.08
CA PHE A 350 -18.39 -7.65 -3.07
C PHE A 350 -19.12 -8.97 -2.92
N PHE A 351 -20.13 -8.98 -2.06
CA PHE A 351 -21.16 -10.01 -2.03
C PHE A 351 -22.35 -9.56 -2.88
N TYR A 352 -22.79 -10.42 -3.80
CA TYR A 352 -23.96 -10.17 -4.65
C TYR A 352 -25.13 -11.06 -4.23
N ASP A 353 -26.28 -10.43 -3.94
CA ASP A 353 -27.54 -11.11 -3.69
C ASP A 353 -28.69 -10.33 -4.35
N PRO A 354 -29.33 -10.86 -5.41
CA PRO A 354 -30.37 -10.16 -6.13
C PRO A 354 -31.65 -9.93 -5.31
N ILE A 355 -31.76 -10.53 -4.13
CA ILE A 355 -32.92 -10.39 -3.24
C ILE A 355 -32.69 -9.26 -2.22
N ARG A 356 -31.43 -8.89 -1.97
CA ARG A 356 -31.08 -7.80 -1.03
C ARG A 356 -31.33 -6.42 -1.62
N SER A 357 -31.44 -5.44 -0.73
CA SER A 357 -31.42 -4.03 -1.09
C SER A 357 -30.45 -3.29 -0.16
N PRO A 358 -29.28 -2.84 -0.65
CA PRO A 358 -28.77 -2.98 -2.03
C PRO A 358 -28.39 -4.42 -2.37
N GLU A 359 -28.40 -4.78 -3.67
CA GLU A 359 -28.03 -6.11 -4.19
C GLU A 359 -26.52 -6.40 -4.00
N TRP A 360 -25.70 -5.37 -3.96
CA TRP A 360 -24.26 -5.45 -3.78
C TRP A 360 -23.85 -4.96 -2.39
N VAL A 361 -23.16 -5.79 -1.65
CA VAL A 361 -22.60 -5.47 -0.33
C VAL A 361 -21.08 -5.36 -0.46
N LEU A 362 -20.55 -4.19 -0.20
CA LEU A 362 -19.10 -3.94 -0.20
C LEU A 362 -18.45 -4.62 1.01
N LEU A 363 -17.41 -5.39 0.74
CA LEU A 363 -16.53 -6.02 1.73
C LEU A 363 -15.15 -5.34 1.60
N ASP A 364 -14.99 -4.29 2.36
CA ASP A 364 -13.83 -3.39 2.29
C ASP A 364 -12.65 -3.86 3.16
N GLY A 365 -11.60 -3.04 3.27
CA GLY A 365 -10.42 -3.37 4.06
C GLY A 365 -10.69 -3.64 5.55
N ASP A 366 -11.73 -3.03 6.13
CA ASP A 366 -12.13 -3.32 7.51
C ASP A 366 -12.63 -4.76 7.63
N ARG A 367 -13.42 -5.23 6.66
CA ARG A 367 -13.93 -6.61 6.62
C ARG A 367 -12.85 -7.62 6.28
N ILE A 368 -11.88 -7.26 5.43
CA ILE A 368 -10.70 -8.10 5.15
C ILE A 368 -9.87 -8.29 6.42
N SER A 369 -9.62 -7.19 7.17
CA SER A 369 -8.87 -7.28 8.43
C SER A 369 -9.55 -8.15 9.48
N VAL A 370 -10.88 -8.08 9.59
CA VAL A 370 -11.69 -8.94 10.48
C VAL A 370 -11.60 -10.40 10.05
N LEU A 371 -11.71 -10.69 8.75
CA LEU A 371 -11.61 -12.05 8.22
C LEU A 371 -10.23 -12.68 8.56
N TYR A 372 -9.15 -11.91 8.41
CA TYR A 372 -7.81 -12.38 8.76
C TYR A 372 -7.62 -12.56 10.27
N ALA A 373 -8.20 -11.67 11.07
CA ALA A 373 -8.21 -11.79 12.52
C ALA A 373 -8.93 -13.08 12.98
N MET A 374 -10.08 -13.40 12.39
CA MET A 374 -10.83 -14.63 12.65
C MET A 374 -10.02 -15.88 12.27
N LEU A 375 -9.33 -15.84 11.12
CA LEU A 375 -8.47 -16.94 10.68
C LEU A 375 -7.32 -17.19 11.66
N LEU A 376 -6.62 -16.14 12.07
CA LEU A 376 -5.54 -16.23 13.06
C LEU A 376 -6.05 -16.75 14.39
N HIS A 377 -7.19 -16.23 14.86
CA HIS A 377 -7.81 -16.68 16.10
C HIS A 377 -8.13 -18.19 16.06
N LYS A 378 -8.69 -18.68 14.93
CA LYS A 378 -8.98 -20.11 14.73
C LYS A 378 -7.71 -20.95 14.70
N TRP A 379 -6.67 -20.50 14.02
CA TRP A 379 -5.44 -21.29 13.87
C TRP A 379 -4.58 -21.33 15.11
N LEU A 380 -4.39 -20.18 15.76
CA LEU A 380 -3.55 -20.06 16.94
C LEU A 380 -4.25 -20.59 18.19
N GLY A 381 -5.56 -20.33 18.31
CA GLY A 381 -6.34 -20.62 19.50
C GLY A 381 -6.04 -19.64 20.64
N GLU A 382 -6.89 -19.63 21.66
CA GLU A 382 -6.86 -18.61 22.73
C GLU A 382 -5.52 -18.52 23.49
N GLU A 383 -4.86 -19.65 23.74
CA GLU A 383 -3.59 -19.68 24.48
C GLU A 383 -2.48 -18.94 23.73
N GLN A 384 -2.32 -19.21 22.44
CA GLN A 384 -1.28 -18.57 21.64
C GLN A 384 -1.64 -17.13 21.29
N MET A 385 -2.93 -16.82 21.07
CA MET A 385 -3.37 -15.43 20.91
C MET A 385 -3.05 -14.57 22.13
N LYS A 386 -3.09 -15.14 23.35
CA LYS A 386 -2.70 -14.46 24.58
C LYS A 386 -1.19 -14.40 24.80
N ALA A 387 -0.45 -15.38 24.27
CA ALA A 387 1.01 -15.45 24.40
C ALA A 387 1.76 -14.55 23.41
N LEU A 388 1.17 -14.29 22.25
CA LEU A 388 1.70 -13.43 21.20
C LEU A 388 1.04 -12.05 21.25
N ASP A 389 1.80 -11.02 20.91
CA ASP A 389 1.28 -9.67 20.69
C ASP A 389 0.63 -9.61 19.30
N VAL A 390 -0.65 -10.06 19.21
CA VAL A 390 -1.44 -10.04 17.97
C VAL A 390 -2.40 -8.88 18.00
N ALA A 391 -2.34 -8.01 16.99
CA ALA A 391 -3.18 -6.82 16.95
C ALA A 391 -3.64 -6.45 15.54
N VAL A 392 -4.75 -5.70 15.48
CA VAL A 392 -5.22 -5.03 14.26
C VAL A 392 -4.92 -3.53 14.37
N VAL A 393 -4.39 -2.96 13.31
CA VAL A 393 -4.11 -1.52 13.20
C VAL A 393 -5.02 -0.92 12.13
N GLN A 394 -5.83 0.05 12.54
CA GLN A 394 -6.82 0.72 11.69
C GLN A 394 -6.53 2.23 11.63
N THR A 395 -7.12 2.92 10.67
CA THR A 395 -7.18 4.39 10.69
C THR A 395 -8.41 4.86 11.47
N ALA A 396 -8.46 6.14 11.81
CA ALA A 396 -9.65 6.74 12.41
C ALA A 396 -10.91 6.60 11.52
N TYR A 397 -10.74 6.34 10.20
CA TYR A 397 -11.83 6.15 9.25
C TYR A 397 -12.41 4.73 9.20
N ALA A 398 -11.83 3.77 9.90
CA ALA A 398 -12.40 2.43 10.00
C ALA A 398 -13.78 2.48 10.66
N ASN A 399 -14.72 1.67 10.18
CA ASN A 399 -16.06 1.66 10.76
C ASN A 399 -16.04 1.12 12.20
N GLY A 400 -16.67 1.81 13.14
CA GLY A 400 -16.67 1.44 14.55
C GLY A 400 -17.29 0.06 14.84
N ALA A 401 -18.12 -0.46 13.94
CA ALA A 401 -18.65 -1.82 14.06
C ALA A 401 -17.54 -2.87 13.85
N SER A 402 -16.57 -2.63 12.96
CA SER A 402 -15.42 -3.53 12.77
C SER A 402 -14.52 -3.57 14.01
N SER A 403 -14.21 -2.39 14.57
CA SER A 403 -13.40 -2.30 15.80
C SER A 403 -14.10 -2.96 16.99
N GLU A 404 -15.43 -2.78 17.09
CA GLU A 404 -16.23 -3.43 18.13
C GLU A 404 -16.26 -4.95 17.99
N PHE A 405 -16.37 -5.45 16.75
CA PHE A 405 -16.34 -6.89 16.48
C PHE A 405 -14.99 -7.49 16.88
N LEU A 406 -13.88 -6.85 16.51
CA LEU A 406 -12.53 -7.28 16.87
C LEU A 406 -12.33 -7.33 18.40
N ASP A 407 -12.76 -6.30 19.11
CA ASP A 407 -12.63 -6.20 20.57
C ASP A 407 -13.55 -7.18 21.30
N LYS A 408 -14.87 -7.14 21.00
CA LYS A 408 -15.88 -7.88 21.79
C LYS A 408 -16.02 -9.33 21.39
N GLN A 409 -15.84 -9.68 20.09
CA GLN A 409 -16.04 -11.06 19.62
C GLN A 409 -14.73 -11.85 19.55
N LEU A 410 -13.62 -11.18 19.20
CA LEU A 410 -12.32 -11.83 19.05
C LEU A 410 -11.34 -11.51 20.18
N HIS A 411 -11.69 -10.60 21.07
CA HIS A 411 -10.83 -10.12 22.17
C HIS A 411 -9.44 -9.67 21.69
N MET A 412 -9.40 -9.06 20.49
CA MET A 412 -8.17 -8.57 19.88
C MET A 412 -7.90 -7.12 20.22
N GLN A 413 -6.63 -6.80 20.38
CA GLN A 413 -6.20 -5.40 20.51
C GLN A 413 -6.34 -4.68 19.18
N VAL A 414 -6.96 -3.49 19.22
CA VAL A 414 -7.11 -2.61 18.07
C VAL A 414 -6.34 -1.31 18.34
N TYR A 415 -5.42 -0.97 17.45
CA TYR A 415 -4.69 0.28 17.49
C TYR A 415 -5.16 1.21 16.38
N THR A 416 -5.22 2.50 16.66
CA THR A 416 -5.48 3.53 15.65
C THR A 416 -4.19 4.25 15.32
N ALA A 417 -3.92 4.43 14.03
CA ALA A 417 -2.79 5.18 13.51
C ALA A 417 -3.25 6.23 12.51
N ALA A 418 -2.40 7.22 12.24
CA ALA A 418 -2.66 8.23 11.21
C ALA A 418 -2.89 7.58 9.83
N THR A 419 -3.71 8.24 9.03
CA THR A 419 -4.05 7.80 7.66
C THR A 419 -2.81 7.63 6.79
N GLY A 420 -2.80 6.57 6.02
CA GLY A 420 -1.72 6.17 5.12
C GLY A 420 -0.94 4.98 5.64
N VAL A 421 -0.80 3.96 4.79
CA VAL A 421 -0.15 2.69 5.15
C VAL A 421 1.25 2.87 5.73
N LYS A 422 1.98 3.92 5.35
CA LYS A 422 3.28 4.23 5.96
C LYS A 422 3.21 4.52 7.46
N ASN A 423 2.05 4.91 7.98
CA ASN A 423 1.82 5.16 9.40
C ASN A 423 1.28 3.91 10.11
N LEU A 424 0.47 3.09 9.42
CA LEU A 424 -0.05 1.83 9.96
C LEU A 424 1.04 0.76 10.04
N HIS A 425 1.86 0.64 8.99
CA HIS A 425 2.89 -0.39 8.85
C HIS A 425 3.87 -0.45 10.04
N PRO A 426 4.49 0.67 10.52
CA PRO A 426 5.38 0.63 11.67
C PRO A 426 4.68 0.19 12.97
N VAL A 427 3.40 0.56 13.15
CA VAL A 427 2.62 0.16 14.34
C VAL A 427 2.34 -1.34 14.31
N ALA A 428 1.96 -1.87 13.16
CA ALA A 428 1.75 -3.32 12.96
C ALA A 428 3.06 -4.10 13.08
N ARG A 429 4.17 -3.58 12.51
CA ARG A 429 5.50 -4.21 12.55
C ARG A 429 6.07 -4.34 13.97
N ALA A 430 5.65 -3.46 14.88
CA ALA A 430 6.05 -3.52 16.28
C ALA A 430 5.39 -4.67 17.05
N ARG A 431 4.50 -5.43 16.45
CA ARG A 431 3.78 -6.57 17.04
C ARG A 431 4.44 -7.90 16.65
N ASP A 432 4.10 -8.95 17.38
CA ASP A 432 4.47 -10.32 16.96
C ASP A 432 3.73 -10.71 15.68
N VAL A 433 2.42 -10.38 15.59
CA VAL A 433 1.60 -10.45 14.38
C VAL A 433 0.73 -9.20 14.29
N GLY A 434 0.96 -8.35 13.29
CA GLY A 434 0.20 -7.12 13.07
C GLY A 434 -0.60 -7.16 11.79
N ILE A 435 -1.93 -7.09 11.87
CA ILE A 435 -2.82 -6.92 10.73
C ILE A 435 -3.06 -5.43 10.55
N TYR A 436 -2.93 -4.90 9.34
CA TYR A 436 -3.37 -3.54 9.06
C TYR A 436 -4.05 -3.43 7.71
N PHE A 437 -5.15 -2.69 7.65
CA PHE A 437 -5.82 -2.30 6.42
C PHE A 437 -6.39 -0.89 6.55
N GLU A 438 -6.31 -0.13 5.47
CA GLU A 438 -7.18 1.01 5.26
C GLU A 438 -8.50 0.53 4.66
N ALA A 439 -9.59 1.25 4.89
CA ALA A 439 -10.90 0.89 4.35
C ALA A 439 -10.95 0.80 2.80
N ASN A 440 -9.98 1.38 2.09
CA ASN A 440 -9.84 1.25 0.64
C ASN A 440 -9.18 -0.08 0.19
N GLY A 441 -8.90 -0.99 1.13
CA GLY A 441 -8.33 -2.30 0.86
C GLY A 441 -6.81 -2.34 0.75
N HIS A 442 -6.10 -1.25 1.09
CA HIS A 442 -4.65 -1.27 1.16
C HIS A 442 -4.18 -1.76 2.53
N GLY A 443 -3.59 -2.91 2.58
CA GLY A 443 -3.12 -3.50 3.84
C GLY A 443 -2.39 -4.81 3.66
N THR A 444 -2.02 -5.44 4.75
CA THR A 444 -1.38 -6.76 4.82
C THR A 444 -1.30 -7.29 6.25
N VAL A 445 -0.67 -8.45 6.44
CA VAL A 445 -0.33 -9.03 7.74
C VAL A 445 1.18 -9.13 7.88
N LEU A 446 1.72 -8.51 8.89
CA LEU A 446 3.14 -8.59 9.24
C LEU A 446 3.35 -9.64 10.33
N ILE A 447 4.29 -10.55 10.09
CA ILE A 447 4.66 -11.60 11.05
C ILE A 447 6.14 -11.44 11.37
N SER A 448 6.47 -11.24 12.65
CA SER A 448 7.84 -10.97 13.08
C SER A 448 8.78 -12.16 12.86
N GLU A 449 10.07 -11.88 12.60
CA GLU A 449 11.11 -12.92 12.48
C GLU A 449 11.25 -13.73 13.78
N LYS A 450 11.00 -13.10 14.94
CA LYS A 450 11.01 -13.77 16.23
C LYS A 450 10.01 -14.92 16.27
N VAL A 451 8.74 -14.64 15.88
CA VAL A 451 7.67 -15.65 15.86
C VAL A 451 8.03 -16.81 14.93
N ILE A 452 8.60 -16.51 13.74
CA ILE A 452 9.01 -17.55 12.79
C ILE A 452 10.16 -18.39 13.34
N SER A 453 11.15 -17.77 13.98
CA SER A 453 12.30 -18.48 14.57
C SER A 453 11.90 -19.38 15.75
N GLU A 454 11.04 -18.87 16.64
CA GLU A 454 10.49 -19.65 17.77
C GLU A 454 9.61 -20.79 17.26
N ALA A 455 8.85 -20.51 16.22
CA ALA A 455 7.99 -21.47 15.57
C ALA A 455 8.79 -22.61 14.92
N ALA A 456 9.87 -22.28 14.20
CA ALA A 456 10.76 -23.29 13.60
C ALA A 456 11.41 -24.21 14.66
N ALA A 457 11.74 -23.67 15.83
CA ALA A 457 12.31 -24.44 16.93
C ALA A 457 11.35 -25.46 17.53
N THR A 458 10.03 -25.22 17.44
CA THR A 458 8.98 -26.10 18.00
C THR A 458 8.48 -27.13 17.01
N ALA A 459 8.79 -27.01 15.72
CA ALA A 459 8.30 -27.83 14.60
C ALA A 459 6.78 -28.08 14.65
N SER A 460 6.02 -27.09 15.14
CA SER A 460 4.57 -27.21 15.27
C SER A 460 3.85 -26.90 13.95
N GLU A 461 2.71 -27.51 13.71
CA GLU A 461 1.86 -27.24 12.55
C GLU A 461 1.47 -25.75 12.48
N LYS A 462 1.18 -25.13 13.62
CA LYS A 462 0.85 -23.69 13.72
C LYS A 462 2.00 -22.80 13.27
N ALA A 463 3.22 -23.24 13.55
CA ALA A 463 4.44 -22.60 13.10
C ALA A 463 4.60 -22.63 11.57
N ALA A 464 4.34 -23.81 10.99
CA ALA A 464 4.37 -23.96 9.54
C ALA A 464 3.31 -23.08 8.86
N LEU A 465 2.12 -22.97 9.44
CA LEU A 465 1.04 -22.10 8.95
C LEU A 465 1.44 -20.61 8.98
N LEU A 466 2.00 -20.13 10.08
CA LEU A 466 2.49 -18.72 10.15
C LEU A 466 3.61 -18.46 9.16
N ALA A 467 4.52 -19.42 8.96
CA ALA A 467 5.58 -19.30 7.98
C ALA A 467 5.05 -19.30 6.53
N ALA A 468 4.05 -20.14 6.22
CA ALA A 468 3.38 -20.15 4.92
C ALA A 468 2.59 -18.85 4.69
N MET A 469 1.84 -18.38 5.68
CA MET A 469 1.14 -17.10 5.64
C MET A 469 2.10 -15.96 5.36
N ARG A 470 3.24 -15.90 6.06
CA ARG A 470 4.26 -14.87 5.85
C ARG A 470 4.86 -14.88 4.44
N ARG A 471 4.91 -16.03 3.78
CA ARG A 471 5.35 -16.13 2.37
C ARG A 471 4.26 -15.72 1.38
N LEU A 472 2.99 -15.96 1.72
CA LEU A 472 1.86 -15.61 0.87
C LEU A 472 1.60 -14.10 0.89
N VAL A 473 1.43 -13.52 2.09
CA VAL A 473 1.15 -12.08 2.23
C VAL A 473 2.42 -11.27 2.22
N SER A 474 2.40 -10.13 1.55
CA SER A 474 3.56 -9.24 1.46
C SER A 474 3.94 -8.69 2.83
N GLN A 475 5.24 -8.76 3.16
CA GLN A 475 5.78 -8.18 4.40
C GLN A 475 6.26 -6.73 4.22
N CYS A 476 6.08 -6.16 3.03
CA CYS A 476 6.62 -4.85 2.68
C CYS A 476 5.55 -3.80 2.37
N CYS A 477 4.44 -4.21 1.79
CA CYS A 477 3.33 -3.33 1.38
C CYS A 477 2.06 -4.17 1.16
N GLY A 478 0.92 -3.54 0.82
CA GLY A 478 -0.27 -4.24 0.35
C GLY A 478 0.00 -5.01 -0.95
N ASP A 479 -0.67 -6.15 -1.11
CA ASP A 479 -0.58 -7.00 -2.30
C ASP A 479 -1.97 -7.57 -2.61
N ALA A 480 -2.67 -6.91 -3.52
CA ALA A 480 -4.06 -7.23 -3.82
C ALA A 480 -4.27 -8.67 -4.32
N ILE A 481 -3.30 -9.23 -5.04
CA ILE A 481 -3.39 -10.61 -5.55
C ILE A 481 -3.18 -11.61 -4.42
N ALA A 482 -2.19 -11.38 -3.57
CA ALA A 482 -1.97 -12.18 -2.38
C ALA A 482 -3.18 -12.11 -1.43
N ASP A 483 -3.80 -10.94 -1.29
CA ASP A 483 -4.98 -10.75 -0.44
C ASP A 483 -6.22 -11.47 -1.00
N ILE A 484 -6.45 -11.52 -2.32
CA ILE A 484 -7.49 -12.39 -2.91
C ILE A 484 -7.26 -13.84 -2.52
N LEU A 485 -6.06 -14.36 -2.74
CA LEU A 485 -5.73 -15.74 -2.40
C LEU A 485 -5.88 -16.03 -0.92
N MET A 486 -5.51 -15.06 -0.07
CA MET A 486 -5.64 -15.18 1.38
C MET A 486 -7.08 -15.14 1.85
N CYS A 487 -7.95 -14.33 1.22
CA CYS A 487 -9.41 -14.33 1.50
C CYS A 487 -10.02 -15.69 1.19
N GLU A 488 -9.69 -16.29 0.03
CA GLU A 488 -10.19 -17.62 -0.34
C GLU A 488 -9.74 -18.71 0.65
N ILE A 489 -8.49 -18.65 1.11
CA ILE A 489 -7.98 -19.56 2.16
C ILE A 489 -8.74 -19.35 3.47
N ALA A 490 -8.96 -18.10 3.87
CA ALA A 490 -9.64 -17.77 5.11
C ALA A 490 -11.10 -18.27 5.12
N LEU A 491 -11.83 -18.03 4.05
CA LEU A 491 -13.21 -18.51 3.89
C LEU A 491 -13.27 -20.04 3.96
N LYS A 492 -12.39 -20.73 3.24
CA LYS A 492 -12.30 -22.18 3.26
C LYS A 492 -11.99 -22.70 4.67
N ALA A 493 -10.96 -22.14 5.32
CA ALA A 493 -10.55 -22.54 6.67
C ALA A 493 -11.62 -22.28 7.72
N LEU A 494 -12.35 -21.15 7.61
CA LEU A 494 -13.41 -20.76 8.54
C LEU A 494 -14.74 -21.51 8.29
N ASN A 495 -14.89 -22.20 7.17
CA ASN A 495 -16.14 -22.76 6.63
C ASN A 495 -17.19 -21.68 6.40
N MET A 496 -16.79 -20.55 5.86
CA MET A 496 -17.65 -19.40 5.59
C MET A 496 -17.89 -19.24 4.10
N THR A 497 -19.09 -18.83 3.75
CA THR A 497 -19.47 -18.32 2.43
C THR A 497 -19.21 -16.81 2.37
N PHE A 498 -19.28 -16.22 1.18
CA PHE A 498 -19.26 -14.76 1.01
C PHE A 498 -20.44 -14.10 1.73
N GLN A 499 -21.60 -14.77 1.79
CA GLN A 499 -22.74 -14.30 2.56
C GLN A 499 -22.42 -14.25 4.06
N ASP A 500 -21.84 -15.32 4.63
CA ASP A 500 -21.46 -15.32 6.04
C ASP A 500 -20.46 -14.21 6.36
N TRP A 501 -19.52 -13.91 5.43
CA TRP A 501 -18.60 -12.81 5.57
C TRP A 501 -19.29 -11.45 5.51
N ALA A 502 -20.23 -11.27 4.58
CA ALA A 502 -21.04 -10.06 4.49
C ALA A 502 -21.93 -9.82 5.73
N ASP A 503 -22.33 -10.90 6.39
CA ASP A 503 -23.27 -10.87 7.53
C ASP A 503 -22.55 -10.82 8.90
N LEU A 504 -21.22 -10.73 8.97
CA LEU A 504 -20.46 -10.70 10.23
C LEU A 504 -20.89 -9.58 11.18
N TYR A 505 -21.14 -8.41 10.64
CA TYR A 505 -21.65 -7.23 11.35
C TYR A 505 -22.33 -6.26 10.38
N VAL A 506 -23.07 -5.32 10.93
CA VAL A 506 -23.68 -4.24 10.14
C VAL A 506 -22.87 -2.97 10.35
N ASP A 507 -22.43 -2.35 9.25
CA ASP A 507 -21.71 -1.09 9.30
C ASP A 507 -22.60 0.00 9.92
N ARG A 508 -22.01 0.80 10.80
CA ARG A 508 -22.69 1.97 11.34
C ARG A 508 -22.82 3.01 10.24
N PRO A 509 -23.98 3.67 10.13
CA PRO A 509 -24.11 4.84 9.29
C PRO A 509 -22.99 5.83 9.56
N CYS A 510 -22.23 6.19 8.50
CA CYS A 510 -21.14 7.15 8.61
C CYS A 510 -21.21 8.18 7.49
N LYS A 511 -20.67 9.36 7.74
CA LYS A 511 -20.60 10.45 6.77
C LYS A 511 -19.23 11.11 6.78
N LEU A 512 -18.65 11.22 5.59
CA LEU A 512 -17.44 11.96 5.35
C LEU A 512 -17.78 13.24 4.58
N MET A 513 -17.50 14.40 5.16
CA MET A 513 -17.71 15.70 4.54
C MET A 513 -16.38 16.42 4.31
N LYS A 514 -16.32 17.22 3.24
CA LYS A 514 -15.26 18.21 3.00
C LYS A 514 -15.81 19.60 3.29
N VAL A 515 -15.22 20.29 4.25
CA VAL A 515 -15.54 21.67 4.60
C VAL A 515 -14.44 22.55 4.07
N THR A 516 -14.76 23.41 3.10
CA THR A 516 -13.80 24.39 2.55
C THR A 516 -13.64 25.53 3.52
N VAL A 517 -12.40 25.83 3.93
CA VAL A 517 -12.08 26.85 4.92
C VAL A 517 -10.85 27.66 4.49
N ALA A 518 -10.73 28.90 5.02
CA ALA A 518 -9.58 29.74 4.73
C ALA A 518 -8.29 29.24 5.42
N HIS A 519 -8.40 28.70 6.62
CA HIS A 519 -7.28 28.40 7.52
C HIS A 519 -7.33 26.97 8.06
N CYS A 520 -7.29 25.97 7.18
CA CYS A 520 -7.22 24.56 7.61
C CYS A 520 -5.93 24.25 8.41
N ASP A 521 -4.89 25.03 8.24
CA ASP A 521 -3.59 24.95 8.93
C ASP A 521 -3.66 25.28 10.42
N ARG A 522 -4.76 25.89 10.90
CA ARG A 522 -5.00 26.11 12.34
C ARG A 522 -5.25 24.82 13.11
N ILE A 523 -5.72 23.76 12.40
CA ILE A 523 -6.03 22.47 13.05
C ILE A 523 -4.76 21.62 13.09
N THR A 524 -4.42 21.18 14.29
CA THR A 524 -3.46 20.08 14.52
C THR A 524 -4.16 18.96 15.25
N ASN A 525 -3.77 17.72 14.97
CA ASN A 525 -4.39 16.54 15.54
C ASN A 525 -3.43 15.75 16.42
N THR A 526 -4.00 14.85 17.24
CA THR A 526 -3.26 13.78 17.89
C THR A 526 -2.58 12.87 16.85
N PRO A 527 -1.53 12.12 17.23
CA PRO A 527 -0.82 11.22 16.29
C PRO A 527 -1.70 10.17 15.61
N ASP A 528 -2.82 9.79 16.20
CA ASP A 528 -3.83 8.88 15.65
C ASP A 528 -4.91 9.58 14.82
N GLU A 529 -4.83 10.91 14.67
CA GLU A 529 -5.79 11.77 13.97
C GLU A 529 -7.23 11.76 14.55
N CYS A 530 -7.44 11.18 15.73
CA CYS A 530 -8.77 11.06 16.34
C CYS A 530 -9.26 12.32 17.05
N ARG A 531 -8.36 13.23 17.44
CA ARG A 531 -8.72 14.43 18.23
C ARG A 531 -7.96 15.66 17.72
N ALA A 532 -8.63 16.82 17.73
CA ALA A 532 -7.99 18.10 17.48
C ALA A 532 -7.24 18.59 18.73
N LEU A 533 -5.97 18.97 18.57
CA LEU A 533 -5.15 19.59 19.60
C LEU A 533 -5.23 21.13 19.55
N SER A 534 -5.45 21.68 18.36
CA SER A 534 -5.69 23.09 18.11
C SER A 534 -6.77 23.29 17.06
N PRO A 535 -7.50 24.40 17.05
CA PRO A 535 -7.49 25.52 18.02
C PRO A 535 -8.03 25.13 19.40
N ALA A 536 -7.63 25.87 20.43
CA ALA A 536 -8.12 25.63 21.80
C ALA A 536 -9.66 25.75 21.87
N GLY A 537 -10.31 24.80 22.57
CA GLY A 537 -11.77 24.72 22.73
C GLY A 537 -12.50 23.98 21.62
N MET A 538 -11.89 23.81 20.44
CA MET A 538 -12.54 23.11 19.32
C MET A 538 -12.91 21.66 19.67
N GLN A 539 -11.97 20.93 20.30
CA GLN A 539 -12.21 19.53 20.69
C GLN A 539 -13.29 19.41 21.76
N ASP A 540 -13.37 20.37 22.70
CA ASP A 540 -14.39 20.38 23.74
C ASP A 540 -15.80 20.55 23.15
N GLU A 541 -15.93 21.40 22.12
CA GLU A 541 -17.20 21.56 21.40
C GLU A 541 -17.55 20.30 20.61
N ILE A 542 -16.58 19.66 19.94
CA ILE A 542 -16.78 18.38 19.26
C ILE A 542 -17.26 17.32 20.27
N ASP A 543 -16.61 17.20 21.42
CA ASP A 543 -16.95 16.23 22.47
C ASP A 543 -18.37 16.50 23.03
N ALA A 544 -18.78 17.75 23.18
CA ALA A 544 -20.12 18.12 23.62
C ALA A 544 -21.20 17.68 22.62
N VAL A 545 -20.95 17.89 21.32
CA VAL A 545 -21.86 17.46 20.25
C VAL A 545 -21.95 15.92 20.18
N VAL A 546 -20.82 15.23 20.28
CA VAL A 546 -20.77 13.75 20.33
C VAL A 546 -21.53 13.23 21.56
N SER A 547 -21.35 13.86 22.73
CA SER A 547 -22.08 13.49 23.96
C SER A 547 -23.58 13.69 23.82
N SER A 548 -24.01 14.76 23.16
CA SER A 548 -25.42 14.99 22.82
C SER A 548 -25.94 13.91 21.85
N ALA A 549 -25.17 13.50 20.87
CA ALA A 549 -25.54 12.41 19.96
C ALA A 549 -25.71 11.08 20.71
N LEU A 550 -24.81 10.75 21.63
CA LEU A 550 -24.87 9.54 22.47
C LEU A 550 -26.11 9.47 23.37
N SER A 551 -26.76 10.59 23.69
CA SER A 551 -28.05 10.58 24.39
C SER A 551 -29.23 10.11 23.51
N ARG A 552 -29.02 10.02 22.18
CA ARG A 552 -30.06 9.69 21.18
C ARG A 552 -29.80 8.36 20.47
N CYS A 553 -28.60 7.75 20.62
CA CYS A 553 -28.25 6.49 19.98
C CYS A 553 -27.21 5.73 20.85
N GLU A 554 -27.00 4.45 20.54
CA GLU A 554 -26.13 3.56 21.32
C GLU A 554 -24.64 3.87 21.15
N ALA A 555 -24.23 4.31 19.94
CA ALA A 555 -22.86 4.69 19.65
C ALA A 555 -22.82 5.87 18.68
N ALA A 556 -21.92 6.81 18.95
CA ALA A 556 -21.63 7.94 18.08
C ALA A 556 -20.17 8.37 18.26
N ARG A 557 -19.54 8.82 17.19
CA ARG A 557 -18.21 9.45 17.22
C ARG A 557 -18.02 10.40 16.04
N ALA A 558 -17.17 11.38 16.23
CA ALA A 558 -16.76 12.29 15.16
C ALA A 558 -15.34 12.75 15.36
N PHE A 559 -14.67 13.09 14.29
CA PHE A 559 -13.37 13.75 14.30
C PHE A 559 -13.20 14.64 13.08
N VAL A 560 -12.22 15.53 13.14
CA VAL A 560 -11.85 16.44 12.06
C VAL A 560 -10.40 16.28 11.68
N ARG A 561 -10.08 16.43 10.39
CA ARG A 561 -8.72 16.31 9.88
C ARG A 561 -8.46 17.33 8.78
N PRO A 562 -7.44 18.20 8.93
CA PRO A 562 -7.06 19.11 7.85
C PRO A 562 -6.48 18.34 6.67
N SER A 563 -6.75 18.81 5.46
CA SER A 563 -6.11 18.29 4.24
C SER A 563 -4.69 18.84 4.12
N GLY A 564 -3.73 18.00 3.77
CA GLY A 564 -2.35 18.45 3.50
C GLY A 564 -2.16 19.08 2.11
N THR A 565 -3.17 19.03 1.22
CA THR A 565 -3.03 19.41 -0.19
C THR A 565 -4.12 20.37 -0.68
N GLU A 566 -5.22 20.49 0.03
CA GLU A 566 -6.39 21.31 -0.34
C GLU A 566 -6.78 22.20 0.84
N PRO A 567 -7.37 23.38 0.63
CA PRO A 567 -7.89 24.24 1.70
C PRO A 567 -9.22 23.71 2.25
N VAL A 568 -9.21 22.47 2.72
CA VAL A 568 -10.39 21.80 3.27
C VAL A 568 -10.06 21.06 4.56
N VAL A 569 -11.07 20.95 5.40
CA VAL A 569 -11.08 20.06 6.56
C VAL A 569 -12.04 18.90 6.29
N ARG A 570 -11.59 17.70 6.50
CA ARG A 570 -12.44 16.50 6.43
C ARG A 570 -13.10 16.31 7.78
N VAL A 571 -14.41 16.18 7.78
CA VAL A 571 -15.25 15.86 8.94
C VAL A 571 -15.75 14.45 8.76
N TYR A 572 -15.45 13.58 9.69
CA TYR A 572 -16.01 12.23 9.78
C TYR A 572 -16.97 12.17 10.95
N ALA A 573 -18.15 11.64 10.73
CA ALA A 573 -19.15 11.34 11.75
C ALA A 573 -19.73 9.94 11.54
N GLU A 574 -20.01 9.25 12.63
CA GLU A 574 -20.57 7.90 12.65
C GLU A 574 -21.54 7.80 13.81
N ALA A 575 -22.69 7.15 13.61
CA ALA A 575 -23.64 6.86 14.68
C ALA A 575 -24.47 5.61 14.34
N THR A 576 -25.04 4.93 15.35
CA THR A 576 -25.92 3.77 15.12
C THR A 576 -27.26 4.16 14.50
N ASP A 577 -27.67 5.42 14.62
CA ASP A 577 -28.87 5.97 13.99
C ASP A 577 -28.49 6.89 12.81
N PRO A 578 -29.05 6.68 11.59
CA PRO A 578 -28.71 7.48 10.41
C PRO A 578 -29.03 8.98 10.56
N LEU A 579 -30.14 9.32 11.22
CA LEU A 579 -30.55 10.73 11.42
C LEU A 579 -29.65 11.43 12.44
N VAL A 580 -29.18 10.68 13.46
CA VAL A 580 -28.21 11.19 14.42
C VAL A 580 -26.85 11.40 13.72
N CYS A 581 -26.42 10.47 12.86
CA CYS A 581 -25.20 10.62 12.06
C CYS A 581 -25.24 11.87 11.17
N GLU A 582 -26.37 12.12 10.50
CA GLU A 582 -26.57 13.28 9.63
C GLU A 582 -26.50 14.59 10.43
N SER A 583 -27.21 14.69 11.57
CA SER A 583 -27.16 15.88 12.42
C SER A 583 -25.78 16.11 13.01
N LEU A 584 -25.13 15.04 13.49
CA LEU A 584 -23.77 15.07 14.04
C LEU A 584 -22.78 15.64 13.02
N SER A 585 -22.77 15.12 11.80
CA SER A 585 -21.87 15.58 10.75
C SER A 585 -22.05 17.06 10.42
N ALA A 586 -23.31 17.55 10.37
CA ALA A 586 -23.63 18.93 10.08
C ALA A 586 -23.24 19.89 11.23
N GLU A 587 -23.40 19.46 12.49
CA GLU A 587 -23.00 20.24 13.65
C GLU A 587 -21.48 20.36 13.75
N ILE A 588 -20.72 19.28 13.51
CA ILE A 588 -19.27 19.31 13.48
C ILE A 588 -18.75 20.19 12.34
N ALA A 589 -19.39 20.17 11.16
CA ALA A 589 -19.01 21.05 10.05
C ALA A 589 -19.10 22.53 10.43
N LYS A 590 -20.15 22.94 11.17
CA LYS A 590 -20.29 24.33 11.66
C LYS A 590 -19.18 24.72 12.65
N ILE A 591 -18.75 23.79 13.52
CA ILE A 591 -17.61 24.03 14.42
C ILE A 591 -16.35 24.30 13.57
N VAL A 592 -16.09 23.48 12.55
CA VAL A 592 -14.95 23.66 11.64
C VAL A 592 -15.01 25.04 10.97
N GLU A 593 -16.17 25.44 10.44
CA GLU A 593 -16.36 26.75 9.82
C GLU A 593 -16.07 27.88 10.81
N ALA A 594 -16.56 27.78 12.04
CA ALA A 594 -16.38 28.83 13.06
C ALA A 594 -14.91 29.04 13.47
N TYR A 595 -14.13 27.95 13.56
CA TYR A 595 -12.72 28.03 13.98
C TYR A 595 -11.72 28.30 12.85
N CYS A 596 -12.08 27.97 11.60
CA CYS A 596 -11.18 28.00 10.45
C CYS A 596 -11.55 29.03 9.36
N SER A 597 -12.54 29.87 9.63
CA SER A 597 -12.91 31.00 8.75
C SER A 597 -11.88 32.11 8.77
#